data_41c4bf62ca15ec86fbed56ea9a7572f0
#
_entry.id   41c4bf62ca15ec86fbed56ea9a7572f0
#
_cell.length_a   1.000
_cell.length_b   1.000
_cell.length_c   1.000
_cell.angle_alpha   90.00
_cell.angle_beta   90.00
_cell.angle_gamma   90.00
#
_symmetry.space_group_name_H-M   'P 1'
#
loop_
_entity.id
_entity.type
_entity.pdbx_description
1 polymer ?
#
loop_
_entity_poly.entity_id
_entity_poly.type
_entity_poly.pdbx_seq_one_letter_code
_entity_poly.pdbx_strand_id
1 'polypeptide(L)'
;ESYMAATVALSGGGGWPMTVFLTPEQKPLCAGTYFPPEDGHGRPGFGTLIERIAELWENERDDLFAQAEQLTEQVKKQSKLGRACGIGAESIAAAVDQLESAFDPRWGGFGAAPKFPPSAALELLLRHHHRSGEARALEMVTKTLDGMKNGGLYDHLAGGFARYSTDERWLAPHFEKMLYDNALLARVYTWASQVTNRDEYSRVARETLDYVLREMQSAEGGYYSATDADSEGEEGKFFVWTPEQIRQVLTEAEARAFSAAYDVTPGGNWEGHSILNTPRPLAEVASELETSEADLRERLASAKSKLLAARLKRVPPLLDDKVV
;
A
#
# COMPACT_ATOMS: atom_id res chain seq x y z
N GLU A 1 -11.12 -16.71 -3.04
CA GLU A 1 -9.81 -17.36 -3.36
C GLU A 1 -9.94 -18.38 -4.50
N SER A 2 -10.95 -19.25 -4.51
CA SER A 2 -11.12 -20.28 -5.56
C SER A 2 -11.24 -19.68 -6.97
N TYR A 3 -11.99 -18.59 -7.12
CA TYR A 3 -12.12 -17.91 -8.42
C TYR A 3 -10.88 -17.10 -8.78
N MET A 4 -10.15 -16.58 -7.82
CA MET A 4 -8.84 -15.98 -8.08
C MET A 4 -7.86 -17.02 -8.61
N ALA A 5 -7.83 -18.23 -8.05
CA ALA A 5 -7.02 -19.34 -8.57
C ALA A 5 -7.41 -19.72 -10.01
N ALA A 6 -8.71 -19.71 -10.32
CA ALA A 6 -9.19 -19.92 -11.70
C ALA A 6 -8.76 -18.79 -12.64
N THR A 7 -8.83 -17.53 -12.19
CA THR A 7 -8.38 -16.36 -12.96
C THR A 7 -6.89 -16.46 -13.25
N VAL A 8 -6.06 -16.76 -12.26
CA VAL A 8 -4.62 -16.97 -12.45
C VAL A 8 -4.32 -18.10 -13.43
N ALA A 9 -5.05 -19.22 -13.33
CA ALA A 9 -4.87 -20.35 -14.22
C ALA A 9 -5.24 -20.04 -15.70
N LEU A 10 -6.22 -19.15 -15.93
CA LEU A 10 -6.67 -18.75 -17.26
C LEU A 10 -5.84 -17.62 -17.88
N SER A 11 -5.49 -16.60 -17.09
CA SER A 11 -4.87 -15.36 -17.59
C SER A 11 -3.37 -15.23 -17.26
N GLY A 12 -2.82 -16.15 -16.48
CA GLY A 12 -1.43 -16.10 -16.02
C GLY A 12 -1.17 -15.10 -14.89
N GLY A 13 -2.17 -14.32 -14.49
CA GLY A 13 -2.10 -13.35 -13.41
C GLY A 13 -3.46 -13.14 -12.73
N GLY A 14 -3.46 -12.63 -11.51
CA GLY A 14 -4.67 -12.29 -10.76
C GLY A 14 -4.65 -10.84 -10.31
N GLY A 15 -5.81 -10.32 -9.92
CA GLY A 15 -5.94 -8.93 -9.42
C GLY A 15 -7.39 -8.49 -9.37
N TRP A 16 -7.58 -7.27 -8.93
CA TRP A 16 -8.90 -6.63 -8.87
C TRP A 16 -8.94 -5.42 -9.80
N PRO A 17 -10.12 -5.12 -10.42
CA PRO A 17 -11.36 -5.87 -10.34
C PRO A 17 -11.23 -7.27 -10.97
N MET A 18 -12.06 -8.22 -10.54
CA MET A 18 -12.08 -9.59 -11.05
C MET A 18 -13.47 -9.92 -11.59
N THR A 19 -13.53 -10.37 -12.83
CA THR A 19 -14.75 -10.84 -13.48
C THR A 19 -14.58 -12.32 -13.79
N VAL A 20 -15.55 -13.14 -13.39
CA VAL A 20 -15.55 -14.58 -13.67
C VAL A 20 -16.93 -14.99 -14.17
N PHE A 21 -16.98 -15.59 -15.35
CA PHE A 21 -18.20 -16.21 -15.89
C PHE A 21 -18.25 -17.67 -15.45
N LEU A 22 -19.41 -18.09 -15.00
CA LEU A 22 -19.62 -19.41 -14.39
C LEU A 22 -20.70 -20.20 -15.09
N THR A 23 -20.60 -21.51 -15.05
CA THR A 23 -21.77 -22.38 -15.34
C THR A 23 -22.78 -22.26 -14.19
N PRO A 24 -24.04 -22.74 -14.38
CA PRO A 24 -25.02 -22.83 -13.29
C PRO A 24 -24.53 -23.62 -12.07
N GLU A 25 -23.60 -24.56 -12.28
CA GLU A 25 -22.95 -25.36 -11.23
C GLU A 25 -21.72 -24.64 -10.63
N GLN A 26 -21.55 -23.32 -10.89
CA GLN A 26 -20.49 -22.47 -10.38
C GLN A 26 -19.07 -22.88 -10.82
N LYS A 27 -18.94 -23.55 -11.98
CA LYS A 27 -17.63 -23.87 -12.55
C LYS A 27 -17.17 -22.73 -13.48
N PRO A 28 -15.91 -22.29 -13.39
CA PRO A 28 -15.42 -21.15 -14.17
C PRO A 28 -15.29 -21.49 -15.67
N LEU A 29 -15.91 -20.63 -16.50
CA LEU A 29 -15.85 -20.68 -17.95
C LEU A 29 -14.75 -19.75 -18.51
N CYS A 30 -14.80 -18.52 -18.05
CA CYS A 30 -13.90 -17.44 -18.47
C CYS A 30 -13.64 -16.52 -17.28
N ALA A 31 -12.43 -15.98 -17.20
CA ALA A 31 -12.08 -15.04 -16.15
C ALA A 31 -11.04 -14.03 -16.64
N GLY A 32 -11.05 -12.85 -16.03
CA GLY A 32 -10.06 -11.82 -16.23
C GLY A 32 -10.14 -10.76 -15.15
N THR A 33 -9.17 -9.85 -15.13
CA THR A 33 -9.15 -8.78 -14.13
C THR A 33 -10.02 -7.60 -14.57
N TYR A 34 -9.59 -6.89 -15.60
CA TYR A 34 -10.30 -5.73 -16.13
C TYR A 34 -10.63 -5.93 -17.60
N PHE A 35 -11.87 -5.65 -17.99
CA PHE A 35 -12.31 -5.57 -19.37
C PHE A 35 -12.77 -4.14 -19.65
N PRO A 36 -12.20 -3.46 -20.69
CA PRO A 36 -12.64 -2.13 -21.06
C PRO A 36 -14.08 -2.15 -21.61
N PRO A 37 -14.80 -1.01 -21.62
CA PRO A 37 -16.14 -0.95 -22.19
C PRO A 37 -16.19 -1.32 -23.68
N GLU A 38 -15.16 -0.90 -24.43
CA GLU A 38 -15.02 -1.12 -25.87
C GLU A 38 -13.71 -1.84 -26.18
N ASP A 39 -13.64 -2.46 -27.37
CA ASP A 39 -12.42 -3.12 -27.85
C ASP A 39 -11.28 -2.11 -28.01
N GLY A 40 -10.11 -2.45 -27.47
CA GLY A 40 -8.94 -1.57 -27.57
C GLY A 40 -7.66 -2.19 -27.01
N HIS A 41 -6.52 -1.66 -27.44
CA HIS A 41 -5.20 -2.08 -26.95
C HIS A 41 -4.94 -3.60 -26.97
N GLY A 42 -5.51 -4.29 -27.97
CA GLY A 42 -5.38 -5.75 -28.10
C GLY A 42 -6.20 -6.58 -27.11
N ARG A 43 -7.17 -5.95 -26.44
CA ARG A 43 -8.10 -6.64 -25.51
C ARG A 43 -9.53 -6.47 -25.96
N PRO A 44 -10.37 -7.50 -25.83
CA PRO A 44 -11.80 -7.39 -26.10
C PRO A 44 -12.47 -6.51 -25.07
N GLY A 45 -13.45 -5.72 -25.52
CA GLY A 45 -14.35 -4.99 -24.65
C GLY A 45 -15.32 -5.94 -23.93
N PHE A 46 -15.92 -5.47 -22.86
CA PHE A 46 -16.83 -6.27 -22.05
C PHE A 46 -18.08 -6.69 -22.86
N GLY A 47 -18.60 -5.81 -23.75
CA GLY A 47 -19.71 -6.14 -24.65
C GLY A 47 -19.37 -7.30 -25.58
N THR A 48 -18.24 -7.20 -26.31
CA THR A 48 -17.75 -8.24 -27.22
C THR A 48 -17.54 -9.59 -26.50
N LEU A 49 -17.02 -9.53 -25.26
CA LEU A 49 -16.82 -10.73 -24.45
C LEU A 49 -18.15 -11.42 -24.11
N ILE A 50 -19.17 -10.67 -23.70
CA ILE A 50 -20.52 -11.20 -23.38
C ILE A 50 -21.15 -11.84 -24.61
N GLU A 51 -21.12 -11.16 -25.76
CA GLU A 51 -21.67 -11.67 -27.02
C GLU A 51 -20.97 -12.98 -27.39
N ARG A 52 -19.65 -13.04 -27.28
CA ARG A 52 -18.90 -14.27 -27.60
C ARG A 52 -19.24 -15.42 -26.65
N ILE A 53 -19.40 -15.16 -25.36
CA ILE A 53 -19.80 -16.19 -24.39
C ILE A 53 -21.23 -16.66 -24.69
N ALA A 54 -22.14 -15.76 -25.05
CA ALA A 54 -23.52 -16.13 -25.44
C ALA A 54 -23.55 -17.01 -26.69
N GLU A 55 -22.80 -16.66 -27.74
CA GLU A 55 -22.67 -17.48 -28.95
C GLU A 55 -22.16 -18.90 -28.63
N LEU A 56 -21.11 -19.01 -27.83
CA LEU A 56 -20.54 -20.30 -27.42
C LEU A 56 -21.54 -21.09 -26.57
N TRP A 57 -22.30 -20.42 -25.72
CA TRP A 57 -23.32 -21.03 -24.88
C TRP A 57 -24.47 -21.62 -25.71
N GLU A 58 -24.84 -20.96 -26.82
CA GLU A 58 -25.91 -21.44 -27.73
C GLU A 58 -25.42 -22.55 -28.65
N ASN A 59 -24.20 -22.44 -29.18
CA ASN A 59 -23.72 -23.29 -30.27
C ASN A 59 -22.75 -24.39 -29.84
N GLU A 60 -22.00 -24.20 -28.75
CA GLU A 60 -20.88 -25.07 -28.31
C GLU A 60 -20.97 -25.38 -26.82
N ARG A 61 -22.16 -25.53 -26.29
CA ARG A 61 -22.43 -25.64 -24.85
C ARG A 61 -21.70 -26.82 -24.19
N ASP A 62 -21.69 -27.96 -24.83
CA ASP A 62 -21.06 -29.18 -24.29
C ASP A 62 -19.55 -29.00 -24.16
N ASP A 63 -18.90 -28.34 -25.12
CA ASP A 63 -17.48 -28.03 -25.10
C ASP A 63 -17.16 -27.03 -24.01
N LEU A 64 -18.00 -26.01 -23.80
CA LEU A 64 -17.87 -25.08 -22.68
C LEU A 64 -17.91 -25.77 -21.31
N PHE A 65 -18.84 -26.70 -21.13
CA PHE A 65 -18.95 -27.47 -19.89
C PHE A 65 -17.74 -28.38 -19.68
N ALA A 66 -17.25 -29.02 -20.74
CA ALA A 66 -16.04 -29.85 -20.65
C ALA A 66 -14.81 -29.03 -20.26
N GLN A 67 -14.63 -27.83 -20.83
CA GLN A 67 -13.55 -26.91 -20.46
C GLN A 67 -13.67 -26.44 -19.01
N ALA A 68 -14.88 -26.06 -18.57
CA ALA A 68 -15.14 -25.66 -17.19
C ALA A 68 -14.82 -26.76 -16.18
N GLU A 69 -15.12 -28.02 -16.52
CA GLU A 69 -14.76 -29.18 -15.70
C GLU A 69 -13.25 -29.37 -15.60
N GLN A 70 -12.56 -29.32 -16.73
CA GLN A 70 -11.08 -29.46 -16.76
C GLN A 70 -10.39 -28.38 -15.92
N LEU A 71 -10.83 -27.11 -16.05
CA LEU A 71 -10.31 -26.01 -15.27
C LEU A 71 -10.59 -26.18 -13.78
N THR A 72 -11.82 -26.59 -13.44
CA THR A 72 -12.20 -26.87 -12.06
C THR A 72 -11.31 -27.95 -11.43
N GLU A 73 -11.06 -29.04 -12.15
CA GLU A 73 -10.17 -30.11 -11.68
C GLU A 73 -8.71 -29.65 -11.58
N GLN A 74 -8.25 -28.80 -12.48
CA GLN A 74 -6.90 -28.21 -12.38
C GLN A 74 -6.77 -27.32 -11.14
N VAL A 75 -7.74 -26.43 -10.89
CA VAL A 75 -7.77 -25.58 -9.68
C VAL A 75 -7.85 -26.44 -8.42
N LYS A 76 -8.71 -27.47 -8.40
CA LYS A 76 -8.76 -28.41 -7.26
C LYS A 76 -7.44 -29.13 -7.01
N LYS A 77 -6.72 -29.53 -8.06
CA LYS A 77 -5.40 -30.18 -7.92
C LYS A 77 -4.36 -29.22 -7.33
N GLN A 78 -4.36 -27.97 -7.80
CA GLN A 78 -3.46 -26.91 -7.29
C GLN A 78 -3.81 -26.51 -5.86
N SER A 79 -5.11 -26.48 -5.50
CA SER A 79 -5.61 -26.17 -4.17
C SER A 79 -5.55 -27.33 -3.18
N LYS A 80 -5.19 -28.54 -3.62
CA LYS A 80 -4.95 -29.65 -2.69
C LYS A 80 -3.75 -29.30 -1.83
N LEU A 81 -4.03 -28.83 -0.62
CA LEU A 81 -3.04 -28.73 0.44
C LEU A 81 -2.36 -30.08 0.59
N GLY A 82 -1.03 -30.09 0.67
CA GLY A 82 -0.26 -31.28 0.99
C GLY A 82 -0.75 -31.95 2.28
N ARG A 83 -0.16 -33.07 2.66
CA ARG A 83 -0.47 -33.74 3.94
C ARG A 83 -0.44 -32.72 5.07
N ALA A 84 -1.47 -32.76 5.93
CA ALA A 84 -1.47 -31.99 7.14
C ALA A 84 -0.17 -32.26 7.91
N CYS A 85 0.67 -31.25 8.04
CA CYS A 85 1.86 -31.29 8.87
C CYS A 85 1.65 -30.36 10.06
N GLY A 86 2.22 -30.72 11.19
CA GLY A 86 2.22 -29.82 12.35
C GLY A 86 3.01 -28.56 12.02
N ILE A 87 2.48 -27.39 12.41
CA ILE A 87 3.25 -26.13 12.34
C ILE A 87 4.26 -26.16 13.48
N GLY A 88 5.53 -26.26 13.15
CA GLY A 88 6.65 -26.30 14.09
C GLY A 88 7.69 -25.22 13.84
N ALA A 89 8.79 -25.29 14.59
CA ALA A 89 9.91 -24.38 14.44
C ALA A 89 10.49 -24.39 13.02
N GLU A 90 10.49 -25.54 12.36
CA GLU A 90 10.97 -25.71 10.97
C GLU A 90 10.10 -24.93 9.97
N SER A 91 8.78 -24.87 10.17
CA SER A 91 7.88 -24.10 9.31
C SER A 91 8.15 -22.60 9.44
N ILE A 92 8.47 -22.14 10.67
CA ILE A 92 8.85 -20.75 10.92
C ILE A 92 10.19 -20.42 10.27
N ALA A 93 11.18 -21.29 10.43
CA ALA A 93 12.49 -21.11 9.79
C ALA A 93 12.36 -21.04 8.26
N ALA A 94 11.64 -21.98 7.64
CA ALA A 94 11.39 -21.97 6.20
C ALA A 94 10.68 -20.68 5.73
N ALA A 95 9.73 -20.14 6.51
CA ALA A 95 9.08 -18.87 6.19
C ALA A 95 10.06 -17.68 6.27
N VAL A 96 10.97 -17.66 7.25
CA VAL A 96 12.01 -16.63 7.38
C VAL A 96 12.98 -16.71 6.20
N ASP A 97 13.43 -17.92 5.80
CA ASP A 97 14.32 -18.13 4.65
C ASP A 97 13.67 -17.65 3.34
N GLN A 98 12.36 -17.89 3.17
CA GLN A 98 11.61 -17.40 2.00
C GLN A 98 11.53 -15.86 2.00
N LEU A 99 11.29 -15.25 3.14
CA LEU A 99 11.27 -13.78 3.27
C LEU A 99 12.66 -13.20 2.99
N GLU A 100 13.72 -13.80 3.51
CA GLU A 100 15.09 -13.35 3.21
C GLU A 100 15.40 -13.44 1.72
N SER A 101 15.01 -14.53 1.07
CA SER A 101 15.21 -14.73 -0.38
C SER A 101 14.45 -13.71 -1.24
N ALA A 102 13.30 -13.22 -0.75
CA ALA A 102 12.48 -12.25 -1.45
C ALA A 102 12.78 -10.79 -1.03
N PHE A 103 13.64 -10.58 -0.04
CA PHE A 103 13.91 -9.26 0.52
C PHE A 103 14.60 -8.33 -0.48
N ASP A 104 14.12 -7.09 -0.57
CA ASP A 104 14.76 -6.03 -1.32
C ASP A 104 15.80 -5.30 -0.44
N PRO A 105 17.11 -5.55 -0.67
CA PRO A 105 18.16 -4.94 0.16
C PRO A 105 18.35 -3.45 -0.11
N ARG A 106 17.84 -2.92 -1.22
CA ARG A 106 17.98 -1.51 -1.58
C ARG A 106 16.90 -0.66 -0.91
N TRP A 107 15.63 -1.05 -1.05
CA TRP A 107 14.50 -0.24 -0.63
C TRP A 107 13.70 -0.83 0.53
N GLY A 108 13.99 -2.05 0.93
CA GLY A 108 13.18 -2.79 1.90
C GLY A 108 11.89 -3.31 1.28
N GLY A 109 11.16 -4.12 2.05
CA GLY A 109 10.01 -4.87 1.55
C GLY A 109 10.42 -6.18 0.88
N PHE A 110 9.46 -6.86 0.28
CA PHE A 110 9.64 -8.19 -0.29
C PHE A 110 9.08 -8.23 -1.72
N GLY A 111 9.87 -8.73 -2.66
CA GLY A 111 9.52 -8.76 -4.08
C GLY A 111 9.66 -7.43 -4.80
N ALA A 112 9.08 -7.35 -6.00
CA ALA A 112 9.08 -6.17 -6.87
C ALA A 112 7.83 -5.30 -6.65
N ALA A 113 7.79 -4.14 -7.32
CA ALA A 113 6.59 -3.29 -7.38
C ALA A 113 5.42 -3.99 -8.10
N PRO A 114 4.14 -3.71 -7.71
CA PRO A 114 3.74 -2.83 -6.60
C PRO A 114 4.03 -3.46 -5.22
N LYS A 115 4.42 -2.63 -4.24
CA LYS A 115 4.75 -3.08 -2.89
C LYS A 115 3.65 -2.74 -1.89
N PHE A 116 3.07 -3.77 -1.30
CA PHE A 116 2.14 -3.63 -0.18
C PHE A 116 2.88 -3.65 1.16
N PRO A 117 2.39 -2.91 2.20
CA PRO A 117 2.93 -3.02 3.54
C PRO A 117 2.86 -4.47 4.05
N PRO A 118 3.99 -5.12 4.28
CA PRO A 118 4.01 -6.55 4.61
C PRO A 118 3.87 -6.79 6.12
N SER A 119 2.83 -6.24 6.75
CA SER A 119 2.66 -6.20 8.21
C SER A 119 2.79 -7.57 8.89
N ALA A 120 2.20 -8.62 8.31
CA ALA A 120 2.28 -9.98 8.86
C ALA A 120 3.71 -10.55 8.80
N ALA A 121 4.44 -10.30 7.69
CA ALA A 121 5.83 -10.72 7.55
C ALA A 121 6.74 -9.98 8.54
N LEU A 122 6.55 -8.67 8.70
CA LEU A 122 7.30 -7.87 9.67
C LEU A 122 7.04 -8.32 11.12
N GLU A 123 5.78 -8.66 11.44
CA GLU A 123 5.44 -9.23 12.75
C GLU A 123 6.13 -10.58 12.98
N LEU A 124 6.12 -11.46 11.99
CA LEU A 124 6.82 -12.75 12.07
C LEU A 124 8.32 -12.55 12.31
N LEU A 125 8.96 -11.65 11.57
CA LEU A 125 10.39 -11.37 11.69
C LEU A 125 10.76 -10.75 13.05
N LEU A 126 9.93 -9.83 13.59
CA LEU A 126 10.12 -9.27 14.93
C LEU A 126 10.04 -10.36 16.01
N ARG A 127 9.04 -11.25 15.92
CA ARG A 127 8.89 -12.39 16.85
C ARG A 127 10.03 -13.39 16.71
N HIS A 128 10.47 -13.64 15.48
CA HIS A 128 11.61 -14.51 15.21
C HIS A 128 12.90 -13.94 15.81
N HIS A 129 13.20 -12.66 15.55
CA HIS A 129 14.33 -11.96 16.15
C HIS A 129 14.29 -12.00 17.69
N HIS A 130 13.14 -11.71 18.29
CA HIS A 130 13.01 -11.74 19.75
C HIS A 130 13.32 -13.13 20.35
N ARG A 131 12.96 -14.19 19.64
CA ARG A 131 13.17 -15.58 20.12
C ARG A 131 14.58 -16.10 19.83
N SER A 132 15.15 -15.80 18.65
CA SER A 132 16.43 -16.36 18.18
C SER A 132 17.62 -15.45 18.41
N GLY A 133 17.41 -14.13 18.54
CA GLY A 133 18.47 -13.13 18.53
C GLY A 133 19.02 -12.84 17.14
N GLU A 134 18.44 -13.39 16.07
CA GLU A 134 18.95 -13.25 14.71
C GLU A 134 18.86 -11.80 14.21
N ALA A 135 20.03 -11.18 14.00
CA ALA A 135 20.16 -9.77 13.62
C ALA A 135 19.57 -9.49 12.22
N ARG A 136 19.69 -10.45 11.30
CA ARG A 136 19.21 -10.30 9.91
C ARG A 136 17.70 -10.08 9.85
N ALA A 137 16.93 -10.78 10.66
CA ALA A 137 15.50 -10.59 10.75
C ALA A 137 15.14 -9.15 11.16
N LEU A 138 15.86 -8.58 12.15
CA LEU A 138 15.62 -7.20 12.56
C LEU A 138 16.09 -6.19 11.50
N GLU A 139 17.15 -6.46 10.77
CA GLU A 139 17.62 -5.63 9.65
C GLU A 139 16.55 -5.54 8.54
N MET A 140 15.95 -6.67 8.13
CA MET A 140 14.87 -6.68 7.16
C MET A 140 13.67 -5.85 7.62
N VAL A 141 13.31 -5.94 8.89
CA VAL A 141 12.23 -5.14 9.49
C VAL A 141 12.56 -3.65 9.44
N THR A 142 13.69 -3.26 10.00
CA THR A 142 14.05 -1.83 10.13
C THR A 142 14.22 -1.18 8.76
N LYS A 143 14.86 -1.86 7.82
CA LYS A 143 15.00 -1.36 6.44
C LYS A 143 13.64 -1.12 5.77
N THR A 144 12.70 -2.05 5.95
CA THR A 144 11.35 -1.93 5.38
C THR A 144 10.56 -0.80 6.03
N LEU A 145 10.58 -0.71 7.36
CA LEU A 145 9.90 0.35 8.09
C LEU A 145 10.48 1.73 7.76
N ASP A 146 11.81 1.84 7.63
CA ASP A 146 12.46 3.08 7.23
C ASP A 146 12.08 3.48 5.80
N GLY A 147 12.01 2.53 4.87
CA GLY A 147 11.55 2.78 3.50
C GLY A 147 10.12 3.32 3.48
N MET A 148 9.19 2.64 4.15
CA MET A 148 7.78 3.07 4.20
C MET A 148 7.58 4.42 4.87
N LYS A 149 8.24 4.70 6.03
CA LYS A 149 8.08 5.97 6.75
C LYS A 149 8.75 7.16 6.09
N ASN A 150 9.79 6.93 5.30
CA ASN A 150 10.51 7.99 4.60
C ASN A 150 9.95 8.26 3.20
N GLY A 151 9.27 7.29 2.58
CA GLY A 151 8.63 7.42 1.28
C GLY A 151 7.32 8.20 1.34
N GLY A 152 6.67 8.32 0.17
CA GLY A 152 5.36 8.95 0.04
C GLY A 152 4.20 8.05 0.47
N LEU A 153 4.49 6.78 0.78
CA LEU A 153 3.49 5.88 1.36
C LEU A 153 2.96 6.38 2.71
N TYR A 154 3.83 7.03 3.50
CA TYR A 154 3.48 7.66 4.76
C TYR A 154 3.02 9.10 4.53
N ASP A 155 1.88 9.48 5.09
CA ASP A 155 1.39 10.86 5.03
C ASP A 155 2.14 11.75 6.03
N HIS A 156 3.12 12.47 5.54
CA HIS A 156 4.00 13.31 6.36
C HIS A 156 3.33 14.51 7.03
N LEU A 157 2.07 14.84 6.67
CA LEU A 157 1.31 15.93 7.30
C LEU A 157 0.32 15.43 8.36
N ALA A 158 -0.51 14.45 7.98
CA ALA A 158 -1.62 13.98 8.83
C ALA A 158 -1.33 12.67 9.56
N GLY A 159 -0.29 11.96 9.19
CA GLY A 159 -0.04 10.60 9.63
C GLY A 159 -0.87 9.58 8.85
N GLY A 160 -0.65 8.31 9.18
CA GLY A 160 -1.26 7.19 8.48
C GLY A 160 -0.56 6.83 7.18
N PHE A 161 -0.87 5.65 6.66
CA PHE A 161 -0.26 5.05 5.48
C PHE A 161 -1.28 4.83 4.38
N ALA A 162 -0.88 5.10 3.15
CA ALA A 162 -1.59 4.68 1.96
C ALA A 162 -1.50 3.14 1.78
N ARG A 163 -2.34 2.59 0.91
CA ARG A 163 -2.56 1.16 0.78
C ARG A 163 -1.35 0.39 0.26
N TYR A 164 -0.71 0.88 -0.81
CA TYR A 164 0.49 0.27 -1.40
C TYR A 164 1.28 1.30 -2.21
N SER A 165 2.54 1.00 -2.48
CA SER A 165 3.37 1.77 -3.40
C SER A 165 3.30 1.18 -4.80
N THR A 166 3.11 2.01 -5.80
CA THR A 166 3.14 1.63 -7.21
C THR A 166 4.56 1.39 -7.71
N ASP A 167 5.56 1.96 -7.01
CA ASP A 167 6.98 1.79 -7.28
C ASP A 167 7.71 0.95 -6.20
N GLU A 168 8.95 0.57 -6.49
CA GLU A 168 9.76 -0.26 -5.59
C GLU A 168 10.35 0.49 -4.39
N ARG A 169 10.43 1.84 -4.45
CA ARG A 169 11.10 2.72 -3.47
C ARG A 169 10.17 3.39 -2.47
N TRP A 170 8.90 3.00 -2.44
CA TRP A 170 7.87 3.52 -1.54
C TRP A 170 7.48 4.99 -1.77
N LEU A 171 7.75 5.57 -2.95
CA LEU A 171 7.51 6.98 -3.22
C LEU A 171 6.09 7.25 -3.70
N ALA A 172 5.66 6.62 -4.78
CA ALA A 172 4.37 6.90 -5.42
C ALA A 172 3.30 5.91 -4.92
N PRO A 173 2.45 6.31 -3.94
CA PRO A 173 1.43 5.40 -3.43
C PRO A 173 0.21 5.37 -4.33
N HIS A 174 -0.59 4.31 -4.23
CA HIS A 174 -2.01 4.40 -4.44
C HIS A 174 -2.62 5.01 -3.18
N PHE A 175 -3.20 6.21 -3.30
CA PHE A 175 -3.49 7.10 -2.18
C PHE A 175 -4.65 6.67 -1.26
N GLU A 176 -5.36 5.59 -1.59
CA GLU A 176 -6.35 4.97 -0.71
C GLU A 176 -5.72 4.64 0.66
N LYS A 177 -6.46 4.89 1.76
CA LYS A 177 -6.01 4.50 3.11
C LYS A 177 -7.01 3.54 3.73
N MET A 178 -6.54 2.33 4.06
CA MET A 178 -7.36 1.29 4.69
C MET A 178 -7.20 1.31 6.20
N LEU A 179 -8.29 1.13 6.92
CA LEU A 179 -8.26 1.00 8.38
C LEU A 179 -7.35 -0.15 8.82
N TYR A 180 -7.50 -1.33 8.21
CA TYR A 180 -6.75 -2.52 8.60
C TYR A 180 -5.24 -2.38 8.38
N ASP A 181 -4.79 -1.72 7.30
CA ASP A 181 -3.36 -1.46 7.05
C ASP A 181 -2.79 -0.54 8.13
N ASN A 182 -3.49 0.54 8.45
CA ASN A 182 -3.07 1.50 9.46
C ASN A 182 -3.04 0.88 10.86
N ALA A 183 -4.04 0.06 11.21
CA ALA A 183 -4.07 -0.64 12.49
C ALA A 183 -2.92 -1.64 12.64
N LEU A 184 -2.63 -2.43 11.59
CA LEU A 184 -1.55 -3.40 11.59
C LEU A 184 -0.18 -2.71 11.63
N LEU A 185 0.01 -1.65 10.84
CA LEU A 185 1.26 -0.89 10.82
C LEU A 185 1.51 -0.17 12.14
N ALA A 186 0.51 0.45 12.75
CA ALA A 186 0.66 1.06 14.08
C ALA A 186 1.17 0.06 15.11
N ARG A 187 0.67 -1.19 15.07
CA ARG A 187 1.15 -2.29 15.93
C ARG A 187 2.60 -2.66 15.62
N VAL A 188 2.95 -2.85 14.36
CA VAL A 188 4.31 -3.22 13.95
C VAL A 188 5.31 -2.14 14.33
N TYR A 189 5.01 -0.85 14.05
CA TYR A 189 5.87 0.26 14.46
C TYR A 189 6.02 0.36 15.99
N THR A 190 4.95 0.09 16.75
CA THR A 190 5.02 0.04 18.23
C THR A 190 5.99 -1.05 18.69
N TRP A 191 5.89 -2.27 18.16
CA TRP A 191 6.79 -3.36 18.54
C TRP A 191 8.23 -3.11 18.08
N ALA A 192 8.41 -2.57 16.87
CA ALA A 192 9.73 -2.19 16.39
C ALA A 192 10.38 -1.12 17.29
N SER A 193 9.61 -0.14 17.79
CA SER A 193 10.13 0.87 18.73
C SER A 193 10.61 0.26 20.04
N GLN A 194 9.87 -0.73 20.56
CA GLN A 194 10.25 -1.44 21.80
C GLN A 194 11.51 -2.30 21.62
N VAL A 195 11.69 -2.93 20.47
CA VAL A 195 12.85 -3.80 20.18
C VAL A 195 14.10 -2.96 19.88
N THR A 196 13.94 -1.82 19.20
CA THR A 196 15.07 -1.01 18.70
C THR A 196 15.40 0.20 19.58
N ASN A 197 14.51 0.59 20.50
CA ASN A 197 14.53 1.84 21.26
C ASN A 197 14.60 3.10 20.35
N ARG A 198 14.03 3.04 19.14
CA ARG A 198 13.99 4.17 18.20
C ARG A 198 12.69 4.95 18.39
N ASP A 199 12.79 6.17 18.94
CA ASP A 199 11.65 7.06 19.19
C ASP A 199 10.87 7.42 17.94
N GLU A 200 11.52 7.46 16.80
CA GLU A 200 10.86 7.76 15.52
C GLU A 200 9.78 6.73 15.15
N TYR A 201 9.96 5.46 15.49
CA TYR A 201 8.94 4.43 15.27
C TYR A 201 7.74 4.62 16.19
N SER A 202 8.00 4.96 17.46
CA SER A 202 6.95 5.32 18.42
C SER A 202 6.14 6.54 17.96
N ARG A 203 6.82 7.55 17.40
CA ARG A 203 6.19 8.74 16.81
C ARG A 203 5.28 8.35 15.62
N VAL A 204 5.79 7.57 14.66
CA VAL A 204 5.01 7.11 13.50
C VAL A 204 3.78 6.33 13.93
N ALA A 205 3.91 5.43 14.92
CA ALA A 205 2.78 4.69 15.46
C ALA A 205 1.70 5.62 16.03
N ARG A 206 2.09 6.63 16.83
CA ARG A 206 1.15 7.62 17.39
C ARG A 206 0.49 8.47 16.30
N GLU A 207 1.27 9.03 15.38
CA GLU A 207 0.73 9.85 14.28
C GLU A 207 -0.25 9.05 13.41
N THR A 208 -0.01 7.72 13.23
CA THR A 208 -0.92 6.82 12.53
C THR A 208 -2.23 6.61 13.31
N LEU A 209 -2.14 6.39 14.63
CA LEU A 209 -3.33 6.24 15.47
C LEU A 209 -4.11 7.56 15.59
N ASP A 210 -3.41 8.69 15.68
CA ASP A 210 -4.05 10.02 15.70
C ASP A 210 -4.81 10.29 14.39
N TYR A 211 -4.26 9.85 13.23
CA TYR A 211 -4.98 9.88 11.96
C TYR A 211 -6.26 9.04 12.00
N VAL A 212 -6.18 7.81 12.48
CA VAL A 212 -7.36 6.91 12.57
C VAL A 212 -8.44 7.51 13.47
N LEU A 213 -8.05 8.06 14.62
CA LEU A 213 -8.98 8.70 15.55
C LEU A 213 -9.61 9.98 14.98
N ARG A 214 -8.86 10.76 14.22
CA ARG A 214 -9.32 12.04 13.67
C ARG A 214 -10.18 11.88 12.42
N GLU A 215 -9.83 10.94 11.53
CA GLU A 215 -10.40 10.88 10.18
C GLU A 215 -11.24 9.63 9.90
N MET A 216 -11.04 8.55 10.68
CA MET A 216 -11.73 7.28 10.46
C MET A 216 -12.70 6.89 11.59
N GLN A 217 -12.74 7.62 12.70
CA GLN A 217 -13.65 7.30 13.79
C GLN A 217 -15.07 7.74 13.47
N SER A 218 -16.03 6.82 13.57
CA SER A 218 -17.47 7.12 13.48
C SER A 218 -17.97 7.85 14.73
N ALA A 219 -18.94 8.74 14.56
CA ALA A 219 -19.59 9.41 15.67
C ALA A 219 -20.29 8.43 16.62
N GLU A 220 -20.64 7.23 16.16
CA GLU A 220 -21.32 6.18 16.93
C GLU A 220 -20.35 5.23 17.64
N GLY A 221 -19.03 5.41 17.47
CA GLY A 221 -17.99 4.70 18.22
C GLY A 221 -17.27 3.58 17.48
N GLY A 222 -17.61 3.24 16.23
CA GLY A 222 -16.84 2.34 15.38
C GLY A 222 -15.82 3.10 14.52
N TYR A 223 -15.22 2.41 13.55
CA TYR A 223 -14.30 3.01 12.60
C TYR A 223 -14.74 2.75 11.17
N TYR A 224 -14.59 3.73 10.30
CA TYR A 224 -14.81 3.61 8.87
C TYR A 224 -13.73 2.75 8.21
N SER A 225 -14.09 2.04 7.13
CA SER A 225 -13.22 1.01 6.55
C SER A 225 -12.08 1.57 5.71
N ALA A 226 -12.30 2.66 4.98
CA ALA A 226 -11.31 3.24 4.08
C ALA A 226 -11.62 4.71 3.73
N THR A 227 -10.59 5.41 3.24
CA THR A 227 -10.74 6.64 2.45
C THR A 227 -10.25 6.37 1.04
N ASP A 228 -10.95 6.94 0.03
CA ASP A 228 -10.61 6.78 -1.38
C ASP A 228 -9.23 7.39 -1.72
N ALA A 229 -8.68 7.00 -2.87
CA ALA A 229 -7.48 7.58 -3.44
C ALA A 229 -7.76 8.92 -4.14
N ASP A 230 -8.98 9.09 -4.67
CA ASP A 230 -9.37 10.18 -5.53
C ASP A 230 -10.01 11.33 -4.77
N SER A 231 -9.71 12.53 -5.20
CA SER A 231 -10.43 13.76 -4.84
C SER A 231 -10.78 14.51 -6.11
N GLU A 232 -12.05 14.88 -6.28
CA GLU A 232 -12.55 15.59 -7.47
C GLU A 232 -12.24 14.83 -8.79
N GLY A 233 -12.20 13.48 -8.75
CA GLY A 233 -11.92 12.64 -9.90
C GLY A 233 -10.44 12.53 -10.31
N GLU A 234 -9.53 12.99 -9.46
CA GLU A 234 -8.08 12.90 -9.67
C GLU A 234 -7.42 12.18 -8.49
N GLU A 235 -6.66 11.12 -8.78
CA GLU A 235 -5.90 10.39 -7.76
C GLU A 235 -4.82 11.30 -7.16
N GLY A 236 -4.68 11.25 -5.83
CA GLY A 236 -3.64 11.97 -5.11
C GLY A 236 -3.81 13.48 -4.97
N LYS A 237 -4.76 14.11 -5.66
CA LYS A 237 -4.97 15.58 -5.67
C LYS A 237 -5.04 16.21 -4.30
N PHE A 238 -5.66 15.52 -3.35
CA PHE A 238 -5.75 15.98 -1.96
C PHE A 238 -4.39 16.04 -1.26
N PHE A 239 -3.47 15.13 -1.60
CA PHE A 239 -2.22 14.88 -0.86
C PHE A 239 -1.01 15.60 -1.41
N VAL A 240 -0.94 15.81 -2.72
CA VAL A 240 0.24 16.37 -3.40
C VAL A 240 0.33 17.88 -3.33
N TRP A 241 1.56 18.39 -3.55
CA TRP A 241 1.86 19.81 -3.43
C TRP A 241 2.73 20.32 -4.59
N THR A 242 2.58 21.61 -4.90
CA THR A 242 3.56 22.33 -5.71
C THR A 242 4.34 23.34 -4.87
N PRO A 243 5.53 23.79 -5.31
CA PRO A 243 6.28 24.84 -4.61
C PRO A 243 5.47 26.13 -4.42
N GLU A 244 4.59 26.48 -5.39
CA GLU A 244 3.73 27.65 -5.32
C GLU A 244 2.71 27.54 -4.18
N GLN A 245 2.05 26.37 -4.05
CA GLN A 245 1.11 26.11 -2.97
C GLN A 245 1.78 26.17 -1.59
N ILE A 246 3.03 25.66 -1.49
CA ILE A 246 3.82 25.74 -0.24
C ILE A 246 4.11 27.21 0.11
N ARG A 247 4.56 28.03 -0.85
CA ARG A 247 4.85 29.46 -0.63
C ARG A 247 3.62 30.30 -0.32
N GLN A 248 2.42 29.90 -0.74
CA GLN A 248 1.17 30.58 -0.40
C GLN A 248 0.78 30.40 1.09
N VAL A 249 1.27 29.34 1.72
CA VAL A 249 0.90 29.00 3.11
C VAL A 249 2.00 29.33 4.10
N LEU A 250 3.26 29.18 3.69
CA LEU A 250 4.43 29.29 4.56
C LEU A 250 5.19 30.59 4.32
N THR A 251 5.94 31.04 5.31
CA THR A 251 6.94 32.07 5.14
C THR A 251 8.09 31.55 4.26
N GLU A 252 8.88 32.44 3.63
CA GLU A 252 9.99 32.07 2.76
C GLU A 252 10.98 31.11 3.45
N ALA A 253 11.30 31.38 4.73
CA ALA A 253 12.20 30.55 5.51
C ALA A 253 11.63 29.16 5.83
N GLU A 254 10.33 29.07 6.12
CA GLU A 254 9.63 27.80 6.33
C GLU A 254 9.49 27.03 5.01
N ALA A 255 9.13 27.70 3.92
CA ALA A 255 8.98 27.09 2.61
C ALA A 255 10.30 26.49 2.10
N ARG A 256 11.41 27.21 2.26
CA ARG A 256 12.75 26.71 1.93
C ARG A 256 13.11 25.46 2.76
N ALA A 257 12.91 25.53 4.07
CA ALA A 257 13.20 24.41 4.96
C ALA A 257 12.31 23.19 4.66
N PHE A 258 11.01 23.41 4.46
CA PHE A 258 10.07 22.35 4.16
C PHE A 258 10.36 21.69 2.81
N SER A 259 10.59 22.48 1.77
CA SER A 259 10.88 21.96 0.43
C SER A 259 12.16 21.14 0.41
N ALA A 260 13.21 21.58 1.10
CA ALA A 260 14.47 20.83 1.21
C ALA A 260 14.31 19.51 1.97
N ALA A 261 13.48 19.49 3.04
CA ALA A 261 13.27 18.31 3.88
C ALA A 261 12.32 17.30 3.26
N TYR A 262 11.29 17.75 2.52
CA TYR A 262 10.20 16.91 1.98
C TYR A 262 10.19 16.79 0.45
N ASP A 263 11.31 17.07 -0.19
CA ASP A 263 11.54 16.86 -1.62
C ASP A 263 10.52 17.63 -2.53
N VAL A 264 10.16 18.85 -2.15
CA VAL A 264 9.28 19.69 -2.96
C VAL A 264 10.11 20.49 -3.95
N THR A 265 10.05 20.14 -5.24
CA THR A 265 10.86 20.73 -6.31
C THR A 265 9.99 21.33 -7.41
N PRO A 266 10.50 22.28 -8.24
CA PRO A 266 9.74 22.89 -9.32
C PRO A 266 9.21 21.89 -10.35
N GLY A 267 9.93 20.80 -10.60
CA GLY A 267 9.49 19.74 -11.52
C GLY A 267 8.58 18.70 -10.89
N GLY A 268 8.49 18.72 -9.56
CA GLY A 268 7.83 17.66 -8.81
C GLY A 268 8.58 16.32 -8.89
N ASN A 269 8.07 15.34 -8.19
CA ASN A 269 8.55 13.95 -8.23
C ASN A 269 7.48 12.97 -8.73
N TRP A 270 6.29 13.48 -9.06
CA TRP A 270 5.15 12.74 -9.57
C TRP A 270 4.20 13.66 -10.37
N GLU A 271 4.08 13.45 -11.68
CA GLU A 271 3.15 14.15 -12.60
C GLU A 271 3.13 15.68 -12.46
N GLY A 272 4.30 16.30 -12.28
CA GLY A 272 4.44 17.75 -12.10
C GLY A 272 4.11 18.26 -10.68
N HIS A 273 3.78 17.37 -9.77
CA HIS A 273 3.53 17.63 -8.35
C HIS A 273 4.57 16.92 -7.47
N SER A 274 4.61 17.28 -6.20
CA SER A 274 5.46 16.63 -5.22
C SER A 274 4.63 15.80 -4.25
N ILE A 275 4.89 14.50 -4.22
CA ILE A 275 4.54 13.62 -3.11
C ILE A 275 5.58 13.89 -2.02
N LEU A 276 5.12 14.24 -0.83
CA LEU A 276 6.01 14.50 0.30
C LEU A 276 6.72 13.21 0.73
N ASN A 277 8.04 13.28 0.81
CA ASN A 277 8.89 12.18 1.26
C ASN A 277 10.16 12.74 1.91
N THR A 278 10.91 11.95 2.66
CA THR A 278 12.14 12.38 3.34
C THR A 278 13.34 11.57 2.82
N PRO A 279 13.86 11.89 1.63
CA PRO A 279 14.90 11.09 0.97
C PRO A 279 16.27 11.23 1.61
N ARG A 280 16.47 12.27 2.45
CA ARG A 280 17.74 12.58 3.10
C ARG A 280 17.60 12.67 4.63
N PRO A 281 18.65 12.32 5.39
CA PRO A 281 18.69 12.56 6.82
C PRO A 281 18.50 14.04 7.17
N LEU A 282 17.79 14.32 8.27
CA LEU A 282 17.53 15.71 8.69
C LEU A 282 18.83 16.48 9.00
N ALA A 283 19.86 15.79 9.47
CA ALA A 283 21.20 16.38 9.73
C ALA A 283 21.82 16.96 8.45
N GLU A 284 21.70 16.27 7.32
CA GLU A 284 22.20 16.77 6.04
C GLU A 284 21.45 18.02 5.58
N VAL A 285 20.11 18.00 5.71
CA VAL A 285 19.26 19.17 5.38
C VAL A 285 19.58 20.34 6.30
N ALA A 286 19.79 20.11 7.61
CA ALA A 286 20.17 21.14 8.56
C ALA A 286 21.54 21.77 8.21
N SER A 287 22.51 20.93 7.82
CA SER A 287 23.82 21.39 7.36
C SER A 287 23.74 22.24 6.10
N GLU A 288 22.95 21.81 5.10
CA GLU A 288 22.73 22.58 3.86
C GLU A 288 22.07 23.95 4.12
N LEU A 289 21.17 24.00 5.09
CA LEU A 289 20.44 25.22 5.46
C LEU A 289 21.17 26.08 6.50
N GLU A 290 22.38 25.70 6.89
CA GLU A 290 23.20 26.38 7.90
C GLU A 290 22.44 26.62 9.22
N THR A 291 21.72 25.60 9.69
CA THR A 291 20.90 25.63 10.93
C THR A 291 21.14 24.41 11.80
N SER A 292 20.72 24.46 13.06
CA SER A 292 20.72 23.26 13.90
C SER A 292 19.58 22.29 13.56
N GLU A 293 19.76 20.99 13.81
CA GLU A 293 18.66 20.03 13.65
C GLU A 293 17.46 20.37 14.56
N ALA A 294 17.70 20.93 15.75
CA ALA A 294 16.65 21.32 16.70
C ALA A 294 15.80 22.44 16.12
N ASP A 295 16.43 23.51 15.63
CA ASP A 295 15.72 24.64 15.00
C ASP A 295 14.99 24.20 13.72
N LEU A 296 15.61 23.31 12.93
CA LEU A 296 14.95 22.75 11.73
C LEU A 296 13.72 21.93 12.11
N ARG A 297 13.79 21.08 13.15
CA ARG A 297 12.64 20.31 13.64
C ARG A 297 11.48 21.20 14.07
N GLU A 298 11.77 22.25 14.84
CA GLU A 298 10.76 23.21 15.29
C GLU A 298 10.09 23.92 14.10
N ARG A 299 10.91 24.40 13.16
CA ARG A 299 10.44 25.05 11.92
C ARG A 299 9.56 24.13 11.08
N LEU A 300 9.99 22.86 10.91
CA LEU A 300 9.21 21.85 10.18
C LEU A 300 7.91 21.49 10.89
N ALA A 301 7.88 21.44 12.21
CA ALA A 301 6.67 21.21 13.00
C ALA A 301 5.63 22.34 12.79
N SER A 302 6.09 23.59 12.83
CA SER A 302 5.25 24.76 12.49
C SER A 302 4.71 24.68 11.05
N ALA A 303 5.59 24.42 10.10
CA ALA A 303 5.23 24.31 8.67
C ALA A 303 4.20 23.19 8.43
N LYS A 304 4.42 21.99 9.00
CA LYS A 304 3.47 20.87 8.90
C LYS A 304 2.09 21.24 9.41
N SER A 305 1.99 21.90 10.57
CA SER A 305 0.71 22.33 11.13
C SER A 305 -0.05 23.28 10.19
N LYS A 306 0.65 24.26 9.63
CA LYS A 306 0.06 25.23 8.68
C LYS A 306 -0.39 24.55 7.38
N LEU A 307 0.43 23.67 6.84
CA LEU A 307 0.11 22.95 5.60
C LEU A 307 -1.04 21.96 5.81
N LEU A 308 -1.08 21.27 6.93
CA LEU A 308 -2.21 20.40 7.27
C LEU A 308 -3.51 21.21 7.36
N ALA A 309 -3.50 22.36 8.03
CA ALA A 309 -4.65 23.26 8.12
C ALA A 309 -5.08 23.79 6.73
N ALA A 310 -4.14 24.01 5.82
CA ALA A 310 -4.44 24.39 4.43
C ALA A 310 -5.01 23.22 3.62
N ARG A 311 -4.45 22.01 3.77
CA ARG A 311 -4.93 20.80 3.09
C ARG A 311 -6.35 20.43 3.50
N LEU A 312 -6.70 20.56 4.76
CA LEU A 312 -8.05 20.28 5.27
C LEU A 312 -9.15 21.21 4.70
N LYS A 313 -8.78 22.25 3.95
CA LYS A 313 -9.72 23.11 3.20
C LYS A 313 -9.95 22.61 1.77
N ARG A 314 -9.16 21.65 1.28
CA ARG A 314 -9.38 21.00 -0.01
C ARG A 314 -10.58 20.05 0.10
N VAL A 315 -11.14 19.67 -1.05
CA VAL A 315 -12.15 18.59 -1.10
C VAL A 315 -11.49 17.28 -0.66
N PRO A 316 -11.96 16.65 0.44
CA PRO A 316 -11.35 15.39 0.89
C PRO A 316 -11.72 14.23 -0.03
N PRO A 317 -10.92 13.16 -0.04
CA PRO A 317 -11.32 11.88 -0.65
C PRO A 317 -12.62 11.36 -0.03
N LEU A 318 -13.36 10.55 -0.80
CA LEU A 318 -14.56 9.91 -0.29
C LEU A 318 -14.22 8.96 0.87
N LEU A 319 -15.08 8.97 1.87
CA LEU A 319 -15.01 8.07 3.01
C LEU A 319 -15.93 6.86 2.74
N ASP A 320 -15.39 5.65 2.77
CA ASP A 320 -16.19 4.43 2.80
C ASP A 320 -16.79 4.31 4.20
N ASP A 321 -18.07 4.65 4.31
CA ASP A 321 -18.82 4.77 5.57
C ASP A 321 -19.23 3.43 6.19
N LYS A 322 -18.75 2.32 5.63
CA LYS A 322 -18.89 1.01 6.25
C LYS A 322 -18.13 0.98 7.58
N VAL A 323 -18.86 0.83 8.67
CA VAL A 323 -18.32 0.78 10.03
C VAL A 323 -17.91 -0.66 10.41
N VAL A 324 -16.73 -0.77 11.03
CA VAL A 324 -16.15 -2.03 11.52
C VAL A 324 -15.93 -1.96 13.03
#